data_dcb281ca9893ccca46f592142ebe18b5
#
_entry.id   dcb281ca9893ccca46f592142ebe18b5
#
_cell.length_a   1.000
_cell.length_b   1.000
_cell.length_c   1.000
_cell.angle_alpha   90.00
_cell.angle_beta   90.00
_cell.angle_gamma   90.00
#
_symmetry.space_group_name_H-M   'P 1'
#
loop_
_entity.id
_entity.type
_entity.pdbx_description
1 polymer ?
#
loop_
_entity_poly.entity_id
_entity_poly.type
_entity_poly.pdbx_seq_one_letter_code
_entity_poly.pdbx_strand_id
1 'polypeptide(L)'
;SLHDALPILITMDLANNVAAVVTERDANWWSLRGQSLQCNELEKGYFNSGVLLINTLAWAQESVSAKAMSMLADKAIVSRLTYMDQDILNLILLGKVKFIDAKYNTQFSLNYELKKSFVCPINDETVLIHYVGPTKPWHYWAGYPSAQPFIKAKEASPWKNEPLMRPVNSNYARYCAKHNFKQNKPINGIMNYIYYFYLKIIK
;
A
#
# COMPACT_ATOMS: atom_id res chain seq x y z
N SER A 1 12.65 3.04 12.20
CA SER A 1 12.62 1.58 11.98
C SER A 1 11.41 0.97 12.69
N LEU A 2 11.08 -0.31 12.40
CA LEU A 2 9.98 -1.00 13.10
C LEU A 2 10.24 -1.04 14.63
N HIS A 3 11.50 -1.05 15.06
CA HIS A 3 11.89 -0.96 16.47
C HIS A 3 11.53 0.37 17.13
N ASP A 4 11.48 1.45 16.39
CA ASP A 4 11.12 2.77 16.92
C ASP A 4 9.61 3.00 16.89
N ALA A 5 8.92 2.42 15.89
CA ALA A 5 7.49 2.54 15.71
C ALA A 5 6.68 1.66 16.67
N LEU A 6 7.15 0.44 16.92
CA LEU A 6 6.40 -0.57 17.66
C LEU A 6 6.06 -0.12 19.09
N PRO A 7 7.01 0.40 19.90
CA PRO A 7 6.69 0.86 21.26
C PRO A 7 5.62 1.94 21.30
N ILE A 8 5.66 2.89 20.35
CA ILE A 8 4.70 4.00 20.30
C ILE A 8 3.31 3.48 19.88
N LEU A 9 3.25 2.58 18.91
CA LEU A 9 1.98 2.04 18.45
C LEU A 9 1.32 1.14 19.48
N ILE A 10 2.05 0.21 20.12
CA ILE A 10 1.47 -0.72 21.09
C ILE A 10 1.03 -0.06 22.41
N THR A 11 1.58 1.11 22.74
CA THR A 11 1.16 1.89 23.91
C THR A 11 0.05 2.90 23.62
N MET A 12 -0.37 3.00 22.33
CA MET A 12 -1.41 3.93 21.93
C MET A 12 -2.77 3.51 22.49
N ASP A 13 -3.40 4.41 23.25
CA ASP A 13 -4.77 4.23 23.69
C ASP A 13 -5.74 4.35 22.48
N LEU A 14 -6.42 3.27 22.17
CA LEU A 14 -7.46 3.22 21.15
C LEU A 14 -8.83 3.67 21.66
N ALA A 15 -8.96 3.92 22.96
CA ALA A 15 -10.24 4.19 23.61
C ALA A 15 -11.30 3.13 23.20
N ASN A 16 -12.46 3.55 22.70
CA ASN A 16 -13.52 2.64 22.26
C ASN A 16 -13.41 2.25 20.76
N ASN A 17 -12.27 2.56 20.09
CA ASN A 17 -12.12 2.25 18.68
C ASN A 17 -11.61 0.83 18.46
N VAL A 18 -12.04 0.24 17.34
CA VAL A 18 -11.63 -1.10 16.90
C VAL A 18 -10.21 -1.08 16.34
N ALA A 19 -9.81 0.02 15.70
CA ALA A 19 -8.47 0.18 15.16
C ALA A 19 -8.00 1.64 15.15
N ALA A 20 -6.67 1.84 15.14
CA ALA A 20 -6.07 3.09 14.71
C ALA A 20 -5.53 2.95 13.29
N VAL A 21 -5.75 3.96 12.46
CA VAL A 21 -5.59 3.91 11.02
C VAL A 21 -5.07 5.25 10.48
N VAL A 22 -4.46 5.23 9.30
CA VAL A 22 -4.06 6.44 8.58
C VAL A 22 -4.94 6.60 7.34
N THR A 23 -5.31 7.84 7.03
CA THR A 23 -6.12 8.16 5.86
C THR A 23 -5.46 7.75 4.55
N GLU A 24 -6.29 7.32 3.58
CA GLU A 24 -5.92 7.15 2.18
C GLU A 24 -6.25 8.44 1.42
N ARG A 25 -5.30 9.05 0.71
CA ARG A 25 -5.50 10.24 -0.14
C ARG A 25 -6.17 11.43 0.57
N ASP A 26 -7.14 12.10 -0.10
CA ASP A 26 -7.78 13.35 0.33
C ASP A 26 -9.32 13.28 0.35
N ALA A 27 -9.94 14.31 0.92
CA ALA A 27 -11.39 14.37 1.11
C ALA A 27 -12.19 14.30 -0.21
N ASN A 28 -11.68 14.86 -1.31
CA ASN A 28 -12.35 14.77 -2.60
C ASN A 28 -12.43 13.33 -3.07
N TRP A 29 -11.33 12.59 -2.90
CA TRP A 29 -11.27 11.18 -3.27
C TRP A 29 -12.16 10.33 -2.35
N TRP A 30 -12.25 10.64 -1.03
CA TRP A 30 -13.13 9.91 -0.10
C TRP A 30 -14.60 10.05 -0.51
N SER A 31 -15.03 11.27 -0.87
CA SER A 31 -16.41 11.53 -1.35
C SER A 31 -16.74 10.70 -2.59
N LEU A 32 -15.86 10.71 -3.61
CA LEU A 32 -16.02 9.89 -4.82
C LEU A 32 -16.06 8.39 -4.49
N ARG A 33 -15.22 7.95 -3.54
CA ARG A 33 -15.20 6.55 -3.14
C ARG A 33 -16.45 6.16 -2.37
N GLY A 34 -16.93 7.03 -1.47
CA GLY A 34 -18.18 6.85 -0.74
C GLY A 34 -19.38 6.71 -1.69
N GLN A 35 -19.47 7.55 -2.71
CA GLN A 35 -20.50 7.43 -3.74
C GLN A 35 -20.43 6.08 -4.48
N SER A 36 -19.23 5.66 -4.90
CA SER A 36 -19.03 4.37 -5.57
C SER A 36 -19.45 3.18 -4.71
N LEU A 37 -19.22 3.25 -3.41
CA LEU A 37 -19.56 2.21 -2.44
C LEU A 37 -21.00 2.33 -1.92
N GLN A 38 -21.74 3.37 -2.32
CA GLN A 38 -23.08 3.70 -1.82
C GLN A 38 -23.10 3.92 -0.29
N CYS A 39 -22.04 4.56 0.23
CA CYS A 39 -21.87 4.91 1.63
C CYS A 39 -21.27 6.32 1.73
N ASN A 40 -22.11 7.35 1.72
CA ASN A 40 -21.68 8.75 1.68
C ASN A 40 -20.95 9.16 2.97
N GLU A 41 -21.19 8.48 4.08
CA GLU A 41 -20.53 8.75 5.37
C GLU A 41 -19.00 8.59 5.29
N LEU A 42 -18.48 7.85 4.29
CA LEU A 42 -17.04 7.72 4.02
C LEU A 42 -16.38 9.04 3.58
N GLU A 43 -17.14 10.08 3.23
CA GLU A 43 -16.63 11.44 3.00
C GLU A 43 -15.95 12.04 4.22
N LYS A 44 -16.25 11.55 5.44
CA LYS A 44 -15.64 11.98 6.70
C LYS A 44 -14.27 11.37 6.95
N GLY A 45 -13.88 10.38 6.18
CA GLY A 45 -12.59 9.71 6.26
C GLY A 45 -12.62 8.30 5.67
N TYR A 46 -11.62 8.00 4.85
CA TYR A 46 -11.37 6.68 4.31
C TYR A 46 -9.91 6.34 4.57
N PHE A 47 -9.64 5.16 5.14
CA PHE A 47 -8.31 4.78 5.57
C PHE A 47 -7.66 3.75 4.64
N ASN A 48 -6.32 3.76 4.65
CA ASN A 48 -5.50 2.74 4.00
C ASN A 48 -5.36 1.51 4.90
N SER A 49 -5.70 0.32 4.38
CA SER A 49 -5.68 -0.95 5.12
C SER A 49 -4.30 -1.60 5.26
N GLY A 50 -3.26 -1.01 4.67
CA GLY A 50 -1.93 -1.62 4.69
C GLY A 50 -1.21 -1.56 6.04
N VAL A 51 -1.63 -0.66 6.94
CA VAL A 51 -1.15 -0.55 8.32
C VAL A 51 -2.33 -0.29 9.25
N LEU A 52 -2.60 -1.22 10.14
CA LEU A 52 -3.67 -1.16 11.12
C LEU A 52 -3.11 -1.51 12.50
N LEU A 53 -3.38 -0.68 13.51
CA LEU A 53 -3.23 -1.07 14.91
C LEU A 53 -4.61 -1.52 15.40
N ILE A 54 -4.77 -2.80 15.72
CA ILE A 54 -6.06 -3.43 15.99
C ILE A 54 -6.23 -3.71 17.47
N ASN A 55 -7.37 -3.30 18.04
CA ASN A 55 -7.87 -3.83 19.30
C ASN A 55 -8.54 -5.19 19.02
N THR A 56 -7.85 -6.28 19.33
CA THR A 56 -8.31 -7.63 18.99
C THR A 56 -9.60 -8.03 19.71
N LEU A 57 -9.82 -7.53 20.92
CA LEU A 57 -11.07 -7.77 21.67
C LEU A 57 -12.24 -7.06 21.00
N ALA A 58 -12.09 -5.77 20.71
CA ALA A 58 -13.12 -4.98 20.03
C ALA A 58 -13.40 -5.53 18.62
N TRP A 59 -12.36 -5.97 17.88
CA TRP A 59 -12.51 -6.64 16.58
C TRP A 59 -13.37 -7.90 16.66
N ALA A 60 -13.14 -8.73 17.66
CA ALA A 60 -13.92 -9.94 17.88
C ALA A 60 -15.36 -9.62 18.31
N GLN A 61 -15.57 -8.70 19.24
CA GLN A 61 -16.89 -8.24 19.69
C GLN A 61 -17.73 -7.69 18.54
N GLU A 62 -17.12 -6.90 17.67
CA GLU A 62 -17.75 -6.36 16.47
C GLU A 62 -17.92 -7.39 15.34
N SER A 63 -17.41 -8.61 15.51
CA SER A 63 -17.46 -9.69 14.51
C SER A 63 -16.93 -9.24 13.13
N VAL A 64 -15.86 -8.42 13.10
CA VAL A 64 -15.36 -7.78 11.87
C VAL A 64 -15.04 -8.80 10.79
N SER A 65 -14.34 -9.89 11.14
CA SER A 65 -13.98 -10.93 10.18
C SER A 65 -15.20 -11.64 9.58
N ALA A 66 -16.22 -11.95 10.40
CA ALA A 66 -17.44 -12.59 9.92
C ALA A 66 -18.25 -11.67 8.99
N LYS A 67 -18.35 -10.38 9.35
CA LYS A 67 -18.99 -9.35 8.49
C LYS A 67 -18.25 -9.21 7.17
N ALA A 68 -16.91 -9.18 7.18
CA ALA A 68 -16.11 -9.09 5.97
C ALA A 68 -16.34 -10.30 5.03
N MET A 69 -16.33 -11.51 5.56
CA MET A 69 -16.61 -12.72 4.78
C MET A 69 -18.03 -12.73 4.21
N SER A 70 -19.02 -12.26 4.98
CA SER A 70 -20.41 -12.13 4.49
C SER A 70 -20.50 -11.12 3.34
N MET A 71 -19.83 -9.97 3.44
CA MET A 71 -19.82 -8.96 2.38
C MET A 71 -19.10 -9.47 1.11
N LEU A 72 -18.04 -10.26 1.24
CA LEU A 72 -17.34 -10.90 0.11
C LEU A 72 -18.19 -11.97 -0.59
N ALA A 73 -19.17 -12.56 0.09
CA ALA A 73 -20.13 -13.50 -0.51
C ALA A 73 -21.24 -12.78 -1.29
N ASP A 74 -21.47 -11.49 -1.04
CA ASP A 74 -22.50 -10.69 -1.71
C ASP A 74 -21.98 -10.11 -3.03
N LYS A 75 -22.46 -10.64 -4.16
CA LYS A 75 -22.07 -10.19 -5.50
C LYS A 75 -22.40 -8.71 -5.75
N ALA A 76 -23.47 -8.17 -5.16
CA ALA A 76 -23.85 -6.78 -5.34
C ALA A 76 -22.85 -5.85 -4.63
N ILE A 77 -22.33 -6.23 -3.47
CA ILE A 77 -21.26 -5.52 -2.77
C ILE A 77 -19.95 -5.63 -3.57
N VAL A 78 -19.55 -6.87 -3.90
CA VAL A 78 -18.27 -7.15 -4.60
C VAL A 78 -18.18 -6.40 -5.92
N SER A 79 -19.27 -6.23 -6.66
CA SER A 79 -19.28 -5.49 -7.94
C SER A 79 -18.90 -4.00 -7.81
N ARG A 80 -19.00 -3.42 -6.61
CA ARG A 80 -18.66 -2.01 -6.31
C ARG A 80 -17.25 -1.85 -5.73
N LEU A 81 -16.61 -2.94 -5.29
CA LEU A 81 -15.29 -2.89 -4.69
C LEU A 81 -14.23 -2.64 -5.76
N THR A 82 -13.28 -1.76 -5.44
CA THR A 82 -12.06 -1.52 -6.23
C THR A 82 -10.83 -1.98 -5.45
N TYR A 83 -10.84 -1.71 -4.15
CA TYR A 83 -9.78 -2.05 -3.20
C TYR A 83 -10.35 -3.06 -2.19
N MET A 84 -10.52 -4.29 -2.62
CA MET A 84 -11.22 -5.40 -1.96
C MET A 84 -11.29 -5.32 -0.42
N ASP A 85 -10.19 -5.65 0.26
CA ASP A 85 -10.08 -5.64 1.71
C ASP A 85 -10.24 -4.23 2.30
N GLN A 86 -9.63 -3.24 1.68
CA GLN A 86 -9.66 -1.86 2.15
C GLN A 86 -11.08 -1.27 2.10
N ASP A 87 -11.81 -1.46 1.00
CA ASP A 87 -13.19 -0.99 0.88
C ASP A 87 -14.11 -1.65 1.93
N ILE A 88 -13.98 -2.97 2.10
CA ILE A 88 -14.78 -3.73 3.07
C ILE A 88 -14.50 -3.27 4.50
N LEU A 89 -13.23 -3.10 4.87
CA LEU A 89 -12.87 -2.66 6.21
C LEU A 89 -13.35 -1.23 6.49
N ASN A 90 -13.28 -0.33 5.50
CA ASN A 90 -13.82 1.02 5.64
C ASN A 90 -15.34 1.03 5.84
N LEU A 91 -16.08 0.15 5.17
CA LEU A 91 -17.53 0.01 5.36
C LEU A 91 -17.88 -0.55 6.75
N ILE A 92 -17.18 -1.58 7.21
CA ILE A 92 -17.47 -2.24 8.49
C ILE A 92 -17.08 -1.39 9.69
N LEU A 93 -15.92 -0.71 9.58
CA LEU A 93 -15.32 0.06 10.67
C LEU A 93 -15.69 1.55 10.64
N LEU A 94 -16.69 1.93 9.84
CA LEU A 94 -17.18 3.30 9.78
C LEU A 94 -17.55 3.82 11.17
N GLY A 95 -16.95 4.94 11.58
CA GLY A 95 -17.15 5.54 12.90
C GLY A 95 -16.52 4.77 14.08
N LYS A 96 -15.75 3.71 13.82
CA LYS A 96 -15.14 2.84 14.84
C LYS A 96 -13.61 2.84 14.79
N VAL A 97 -13.02 3.78 14.08
CA VAL A 97 -11.56 3.90 13.95
C VAL A 97 -11.06 5.24 14.50
N LYS A 98 -9.85 5.21 15.05
CA LYS A 98 -9.09 6.39 15.42
C LYS A 98 -8.14 6.74 14.28
N PHE A 99 -8.31 7.89 13.65
CA PHE A 99 -7.34 8.40 12.67
C PHE A 99 -6.10 8.90 13.38
N ILE A 100 -4.93 8.49 12.90
CA ILE A 100 -3.62 8.85 13.44
C ILE A 100 -2.76 9.51 12.36
N ASP A 101 -1.63 10.08 12.78
CA ASP A 101 -0.72 10.83 11.92
C ASP A 101 -0.18 9.98 10.75
N ALA A 102 -0.05 10.61 9.58
CA ALA A 102 0.41 10.00 8.34
C ALA A 102 1.81 9.36 8.45
N LYS A 103 2.66 9.82 9.36
CA LYS A 103 3.98 9.24 9.60
C LYS A 103 3.96 7.76 9.97
N TYR A 104 2.84 7.26 10.53
CA TYR A 104 2.66 5.84 10.88
C TYR A 104 2.24 4.96 9.71
N ASN A 105 1.95 5.55 8.55
CA ASN A 105 1.69 4.85 7.28
C ASN A 105 1.98 5.81 6.12
N THR A 106 3.25 6.23 5.98
CA THR A 106 3.68 7.12 4.89
C THR A 106 3.65 6.34 3.59
N GLN A 107 2.60 6.55 2.80
CA GLN A 107 2.35 5.84 1.56
C GLN A 107 3.17 6.45 0.43
N PHE A 108 3.96 5.63 -0.25
CA PHE A 108 4.77 6.06 -1.38
C PHE A 108 4.79 5.02 -2.51
N SER A 109 4.52 5.45 -3.73
CA SER A 109 4.66 4.60 -4.91
C SER A 109 5.96 4.90 -5.65
N LEU A 110 6.82 3.90 -5.80
CA LEU A 110 8.04 4.01 -6.61
C LEU A 110 7.76 4.33 -8.09
N ASN A 111 6.52 4.16 -8.56
CA ASN A 111 6.13 4.62 -9.89
C ASN A 111 6.07 6.15 -10.01
N TYR A 112 6.07 6.90 -8.91
CA TYR A 112 6.19 8.36 -8.96
C TYR A 112 7.56 8.79 -9.48
N GLU A 113 8.60 7.98 -9.31
CA GLU A 113 9.93 8.20 -9.90
C GLU A 113 9.92 8.27 -11.43
N LEU A 114 8.89 7.69 -12.09
CA LEU A 114 8.73 7.79 -13.55
C LEU A 114 8.21 9.17 -14.00
N LYS A 115 7.62 9.95 -13.10
CA LYS A 115 7.12 11.29 -13.40
C LYS A 115 8.29 12.27 -13.60
N LYS A 116 8.03 13.40 -14.27
CA LYS A 116 9.01 14.49 -14.43
C LYS A 116 9.29 15.20 -13.10
N SER A 117 8.26 15.36 -12.29
CA SER A 117 8.34 15.93 -10.94
C SER A 117 7.39 15.20 -10.01
N PHE A 118 7.80 15.01 -8.76
CA PHE A 118 7.00 14.49 -7.67
C PHE A 118 7.61 14.95 -6.34
N VAL A 119 6.80 14.95 -5.30
CA VAL A 119 7.25 15.19 -3.93
C VAL A 119 7.34 13.83 -3.23
N CYS A 120 8.51 13.50 -2.70
CA CYS A 120 8.68 12.32 -1.86
C CYS A 120 8.19 12.65 -0.44
N PRO A 121 7.18 11.96 0.10
CA PRO A 121 6.66 12.24 1.43
C PRO A 121 7.54 11.65 2.54
N ILE A 122 8.52 10.84 2.20
CA ILE A 122 9.43 10.20 3.15
C ILE A 122 10.43 11.24 3.65
N ASN A 123 10.46 11.46 4.97
CA ASN A 123 11.33 12.40 5.66
C ASN A 123 11.78 11.82 7.01
N ASP A 124 12.51 12.61 7.81
CA ASP A 124 13.07 12.16 9.10
C ASP A 124 12.00 11.84 10.15
N GLU A 125 10.80 12.39 10.02
CA GLU A 125 9.67 12.09 10.92
C GLU A 125 8.93 10.79 10.55
N THR A 126 9.20 10.25 9.35
CA THR A 126 8.55 9.03 8.87
C THR A 126 8.89 7.83 9.76
N VAL A 127 7.89 7.27 10.39
CA VAL A 127 8.01 6.10 11.28
C VAL A 127 7.88 4.81 10.50
N LEU A 128 6.86 4.72 9.62
CA LEU A 128 6.61 3.54 8.79
C LEU A 128 6.36 3.94 7.34
N ILE A 129 7.16 3.37 6.44
CA ILE A 129 7.01 3.58 4.99
C ILE A 129 6.20 2.43 4.40
N HIS A 130 5.07 2.75 3.79
CA HIS A 130 4.25 1.81 3.05
C HIS A 130 4.45 2.00 1.55
N TYR A 131 5.26 1.15 0.94
CA TYR A 131 5.45 1.17 -0.51
C TYR A 131 4.24 0.59 -1.23
N VAL A 132 3.38 1.47 -1.77
CA VAL A 132 2.17 1.11 -2.52
C VAL A 132 2.43 0.97 -4.02
N GLY A 133 1.48 0.38 -4.74
CA GLY A 133 1.54 0.25 -6.20
C GLY A 133 2.40 -0.93 -6.70
N PRO A 134 2.54 -1.09 -8.02
CA PRO A 134 3.08 -2.30 -8.65
C PRO A 134 4.61 -2.41 -8.58
N THR A 135 5.35 -1.30 -8.46
CA THR A 135 6.81 -1.34 -8.25
C THR A 135 7.11 -1.28 -6.77
N LYS A 136 7.81 -2.30 -6.28
CA LYS A 136 8.16 -2.46 -4.87
C LYS A 136 9.67 -2.30 -4.66
N PRO A 137 10.15 -1.90 -3.48
CA PRO A 137 11.57 -1.65 -3.23
C PRO A 137 12.44 -2.91 -3.32
N TRP A 138 11.84 -4.10 -3.24
CA TRP A 138 12.54 -5.37 -3.47
C TRP A 138 12.63 -5.80 -4.93
N HIS A 139 12.14 -4.98 -5.88
CA HIS A 139 12.34 -5.22 -7.30
C HIS A 139 13.70 -4.68 -7.75
N TYR A 140 14.46 -5.44 -8.56
CA TYR A 140 15.80 -5.03 -8.97
C TYR A 140 15.80 -3.73 -9.81
N TRP A 141 14.68 -3.35 -10.40
CA TRP A 141 14.52 -2.10 -11.16
C TRP A 141 14.11 -0.90 -10.29
N ALA A 142 13.97 -1.09 -8.99
CA ALA A 142 13.58 -0.03 -8.05
C ALA A 142 14.78 0.70 -7.43
N GLY A 143 15.89 0.84 -8.15
CA GLY A 143 17.15 1.43 -7.70
C GLY A 143 17.08 2.96 -7.58
N TYR A 144 16.28 3.47 -6.63
CA TYR A 144 16.11 4.90 -6.35
C TYR A 144 16.51 5.24 -4.91
N PRO A 145 16.88 6.52 -4.63
CA PRO A 145 17.12 6.96 -3.25
C PRO A 145 15.93 6.71 -2.33
N SER A 146 14.70 6.86 -2.83
CA SER A 146 13.47 6.61 -2.07
C SER A 146 13.27 5.14 -1.66
N ALA A 147 13.97 4.18 -2.28
CA ALA A 147 13.96 2.76 -1.89
C ALA A 147 15.06 2.40 -0.87
N GLN A 148 15.99 3.31 -0.58
CA GLN A 148 17.14 3.05 0.31
C GLN A 148 16.74 2.60 1.73
N PRO A 149 15.68 3.13 2.36
CA PRO A 149 15.26 2.64 3.68
C PRO A 149 14.97 1.13 3.69
N PHE A 150 14.35 0.59 2.64
CA PHE A 150 14.13 -0.86 2.50
C PHE A 150 15.46 -1.61 2.30
N ILE A 151 16.36 -1.11 1.44
CA ILE A 151 17.64 -1.76 1.18
C ILE A 151 18.47 -1.86 2.46
N LYS A 152 18.57 -0.78 3.24
CA LYS A 152 19.26 -0.77 4.55
C LYS A 152 18.65 -1.79 5.53
N ALA A 153 17.31 -1.85 5.60
CA ALA A 153 16.62 -2.82 6.44
C ALA A 153 16.88 -4.27 5.98
N LYS A 154 16.90 -4.51 4.67
CA LYS A 154 17.24 -5.81 4.08
C LYS A 154 18.67 -6.23 4.44
N GLU A 155 19.64 -5.34 4.29
CA GLU A 155 21.07 -5.59 4.61
C GLU A 155 21.28 -5.94 6.08
N ALA A 156 20.47 -5.38 6.98
CA ALA A 156 20.49 -5.68 8.42
C ALA A 156 19.66 -6.91 8.81
N SER A 157 19.04 -7.60 7.84
CA SER A 157 18.14 -8.72 8.08
C SER A 157 18.78 -10.08 7.72
N PRO A 158 18.17 -11.22 8.14
CA PRO A 158 18.58 -12.56 7.67
C PRO A 158 18.52 -12.72 6.15
N TRP A 159 17.71 -11.92 5.45
CA TRP A 159 17.54 -11.96 3.98
C TRP A 159 18.55 -11.08 3.21
N LYS A 160 19.63 -10.62 3.86
CA LYS A 160 20.64 -9.75 3.22
C LYS A 160 21.21 -10.32 1.91
N ASN A 161 21.37 -11.64 1.83
CA ASN A 161 21.95 -12.33 0.67
C ASN A 161 20.90 -12.72 -0.40
N GLU A 162 19.60 -12.57 -0.09
CA GLU A 162 18.56 -12.88 -1.08
C GLU A 162 18.59 -11.88 -2.24
N PRO A 163 18.55 -12.36 -3.50
CA PRO A 163 18.55 -11.47 -4.65
C PRO A 163 17.26 -10.63 -4.73
N LEU A 164 17.36 -9.44 -5.28
CA LEU A 164 16.19 -8.63 -5.60
C LEU A 164 15.36 -9.33 -6.70
N MET A 165 14.05 -9.20 -6.60
CA MET A 165 13.08 -9.88 -7.46
C MET A 165 13.20 -9.40 -8.91
N ARG A 166 13.29 -10.32 -9.86
CA ARG A 166 13.22 -10.08 -11.31
C ARG A 166 11.78 -10.06 -11.81
N PRO A 167 11.49 -9.50 -13.00
CA PRO A 167 10.14 -9.50 -13.54
C PRO A 167 9.70 -10.94 -13.88
N VAL A 168 8.58 -11.38 -13.28
CA VAL A 168 8.02 -12.74 -13.43
C VAL A 168 6.78 -12.78 -14.31
N ASN A 169 6.26 -11.63 -14.73
CA ASN A 169 5.09 -11.52 -15.59
C ASN A 169 5.19 -10.30 -16.51
N SER A 170 4.28 -10.22 -17.50
CA SER A 170 4.28 -9.13 -18.49
C SER A 170 4.13 -7.75 -17.84
N ASN A 171 3.31 -7.61 -16.79
CA ASN A 171 3.14 -6.32 -16.11
C ASN A 171 4.46 -5.86 -15.45
N TYR A 172 5.15 -6.74 -14.75
CA TYR A 172 6.45 -6.45 -14.14
C TYR A 172 7.53 -6.17 -15.19
N ALA A 173 7.55 -6.92 -16.30
CA ALA A 173 8.49 -6.67 -17.39
C ALA A 173 8.29 -5.26 -17.99
N ARG A 174 7.04 -4.82 -18.17
CA ARG A 174 6.72 -3.46 -18.63
C ARG A 174 7.20 -2.39 -17.66
N TYR A 175 6.95 -2.54 -16.34
CA TYR A 175 7.44 -1.59 -15.35
C TYR A 175 8.95 -1.60 -15.26
N CYS A 176 9.57 -2.77 -15.29
CA CYS A 176 11.02 -2.91 -15.34
C CYS A 176 11.63 -2.14 -16.53
N ALA A 177 11.07 -2.27 -17.72
CA ALA A 177 11.51 -1.52 -18.90
C ALA A 177 11.42 -0.01 -18.68
N LYS A 178 10.27 0.50 -18.21
CA LYS A 178 10.06 1.94 -17.94
C LYS A 178 11.07 2.49 -16.94
N HIS A 179 11.30 1.79 -15.83
CA HIS A 179 12.24 2.21 -14.80
C HIS A 179 13.70 2.15 -15.29
N ASN A 180 14.07 1.17 -16.11
CA ASN A 180 15.40 1.12 -16.70
C ASN A 180 15.64 2.31 -17.64
N PHE A 181 14.67 2.71 -18.46
CA PHE A 181 14.79 3.93 -19.27
C PHE A 181 14.95 5.18 -18.40
N LYS A 182 14.14 5.31 -17.36
CA LYS A 182 14.23 6.43 -16.40
C LYS A 182 15.59 6.52 -15.71
N GLN A 183 16.22 5.37 -15.46
CA GLN A 183 17.55 5.27 -14.83
C GLN A 183 18.71 5.31 -15.83
N ASN A 184 18.48 5.76 -17.07
CA ASN A 184 19.50 5.83 -18.13
C ASN A 184 20.15 4.47 -18.46
N LYS A 185 19.37 3.38 -18.42
CA LYS A 185 19.78 2.01 -18.79
C LYS A 185 19.01 1.53 -20.04
N PRO A 186 19.19 2.16 -21.21
CA PRO A 186 18.32 1.93 -22.37
C PRO A 186 18.36 0.49 -22.88
N ILE A 187 19.54 -0.16 -22.88
CA ILE A 187 19.66 -1.56 -23.34
C ILE A 187 18.79 -2.47 -22.47
N ASN A 188 18.86 -2.34 -21.15
CA ASN A 188 18.03 -3.10 -20.23
C ASN A 188 16.53 -2.76 -20.43
N GLY A 189 16.22 -1.50 -20.72
CA GLY A 189 14.87 -1.07 -21.04
C GLY A 189 14.32 -1.79 -22.28
N ILE A 190 15.08 -1.82 -23.38
CA ILE A 190 14.71 -2.50 -24.62
C ILE A 190 14.54 -4.01 -24.37
N MET A 191 15.49 -4.67 -23.72
CA MET A 191 15.44 -6.10 -23.42
C MET A 191 14.19 -6.46 -22.62
N ASN A 192 13.82 -5.64 -21.62
CA ASN A 192 12.61 -5.87 -20.82
C ASN A 192 11.31 -5.59 -21.62
N TYR A 193 11.31 -4.70 -22.61
CA TYR A 193 10.17 -4.57 -23.51
C TYR A 193 10.04 -5.78 -24.45
N ILE A 194 11.15 -6.30 -24.97
CA ILE A 194 11.13 -7.56 -25.76
C ILE A 194 10.58 -8.68 -24.90
N TYR A 195 11.04 -8.82 -23.67
CA TYR A 195 10.54 -9.81 -22.71
C TYR A 195 9.04 -9.60 -22.38
N TYR A 196 8.58 -8.36 -22.24
CA TYR A 196 7.17 -8.03 -22.08
C TYR A 196 6.31 -8.56 -23.24
N PHE A 197 6.72 -8.31 -24.51
CA PHE A 197 5.99 -8.79 -25.68
C PHE A 197 6.02 -10.31 -25.79
N TYR A 198 7.17 -10.93 -25.55
CA TYR A 198 7.30 -12.38 -25.47
C TYR A 198 6.29 -12.99 -24.49
N LEU A 199 6.21 -12.48 -23.26
CA LEU A 199 5.27 -12.94 -22.24
C LEU A 199 3.78 -12.67 -22.60
N LYS A 200 3.52 -11.73 -23.50
CA LYS A 200 2.17 -11.46 -24.00
C LYS A 200 1.72 -12.42 -25.11
N ILE A 201 2.66 -12.96 -25.87
CA ILE A 201 2.38 -13.86 -27.00
C ILE A 201 2.19 -15.30 -26.49
N ILE A 202 2.93 -15.70 -25.45
CA ILE A 202 2.89 -17.08 -24.91
C ILE A 202 1.65 -17.33 -24.02
N LYS A 203 0.95 -16.27 -23.60
CA LYS A 203 -0.33 -16.41 -22.86
C LYS A 203 -1.51 -16.33 -23.81
#